data_fd7a0523adbaa4f3e1e3f1f09f2c337b
#
_entry.id   fd7a0523adbaa4f3e1e3f1f09f2c337b
#
_cell.length_a   1.000
_cell.length_b   1.000
_cell.length_c   1.000
_cell.angle_alpha   90.00
_cell.angle_beta   90.00
_cell.angle_gamma   90.00
#
_symmetry.space_group_name_H-M   'P 1'
#
loop_
_entity.id
_entity.type
_entity.pdbx_description
1 polymer ?
#
loop_
_entity_poly.entity_id
_entity_poly.type
_entity_poly.pdbx_seq_one_letter_code
_entity_poly.pdbx_strand_id
1 'polypeptide(L)'
;NGKILFKNQLYNELCFEPNDANVDTFLVYDVVIGVDFHWQRKENQTFKGTLRFVVEQDNIVLINTLPVEEYLLSVISSEMSATSSISLLKAHAVISRSWLFAQIQQVCSSQAETLSIEGNMMIKWYDHHNHLLFDVCADDHCQRYQGVAKVTTNQVQKAIEETYGEVLVYQNNLCDARFSKCCGGVTEEYATCWENSQVAYLQSIVDEKQKEKKLDLHTESAITSWIRSSPTVFCNTSDAHILSQILPHFDQETTDFFRWKKVYSQHELSTLVHKRSGIDFG
;
A
#
# COMPACT_ATOMS: atom_id res chain seq x y z
N ASN A 1 18.86 1.13 -27.13
CA ASN A 1 19.64 2.37 -27.25
C ASN A 1 19.42 3.36 -26.10
N GLY A 2 18.63 3.04 -25.09
CA GLY A 2 18.40 3.88 -23.92
C GLY A 2 17.82 5.28 -24.20
N LYS A 3 17.02 5.42 -25.25
CA LYS A 3 16.37 6.68 -25.66
C LYS A 3 14.94 6.51 -26.03
N ILE A 4 14.14 7.57 -25.81
CA ILE A 4 12.73 7.64 -26.17
C ILE A 4 12.59 8.23 -27.56
N LEU A 5 11.94 7.51 -28.48
CA LEU A 5 11.59 8.03 -29.80
C LEU A 5 10.24 8.74 -29.73
N PHE A 6 10.20 10.03 -29.98
CA PHE A 6 8.98 10.81 -30.03
C PHE A 6 9.01 11.77 -31.25
N LYS A 7 7.98 11.75 -32.07
CA LYS A 7 7.86 12.59 -33.29
C LYS A 7 9.12 12.52 -34.18
N ASN A 8 9.68 11.31 -34.37
CA ASN A 8 10.89 11.03 -35.14
C ASN A 8 12.18 11.65 -34.58
N GLN A 9 12.21 12.04 -33.32
CA GLN A 9 13.41 12.52 -32.63
C GLN A 9 13.69 11.64 -31.38
N LEU A 10 14.95 11.52 -31.03
CA LEU A 10 15.42 10.72 -29.90
C LEU A 10 15.71 11.62 -28.69
N TYR A 11 15.11 11.28 -27.56
CA TYR A 11 15.21 12.00 -26.30
C TYR A 11 15.76 11.09 -25.21
N ASN A 12 16.51 11.65 -24.27
CA ASN A 12 16.88 10.96 -23.02
C ASN A 12 15.71 10.95 -22.04
N GLU A 13 14.92 12.01 -22.07
CA GLU A 13 13.76 12.25 -21.21
C GLU A 13 12.73 13.09 -21.96
N LEU A 14 11.46 12.89 -21.68
CA LEU A 14 10.35 13.74 -22.14
C LEU A 14 9.55 14.22 -20.92
N CYS A 15 9.25 15.50 -20.90
CA CYS A 15 8.42 16.11 -19.86
C CYS A 15 7.21 16.80 -20.52
N PHE A 16 6.02 16.55 -19.99
CA PHE A 16 4.76 17.15 -20.40
C PHE A 16 4.16 17.87 -19.20
N GLU A 17 4.03 19.18 -19.32
CA GLU A 17 3.44 20.04 -18.31
C GLU A 17 2.04 20.48 -18.75
N PRO A 18 1.08 20.60 -17.80
CA PRO A 18 -0.23 21.19 -18.11
C PRO A 18 -0.06 22.68 -18.43
N ASN A 19 -0.86 23.21 -19.38
CA ASN A 19 -0.93 24.66 -19.59
C ASN A 19 -1.68 25.36 -18.45
N ASP A 20 -2.76 24.71 -17.96
CA ASP A 20 -3.47 25.10 -16.74
C ASP A 20 -3.53 23.90 -15.79
N ALA A 21 -2.78 24.00 -14.70
CA ALA A 21 -2.67 22.92 -13.69
C ALA A 21 -4.02 22.55 -13.03
N ASN A 22 -5.00 23.45 -13.04
CA ASN A 22 -6.31 23.20 -12.44
C ASN A 22 -7.26 22.44 -13.36
N VAL A 23 -7.06 22.54 -14.68
CA VAL A 23 -8.00 22.04 -15.69
C VAL A 23 -7.40 20.91 -16.51
N ASP A 24 -6.15 21.06 -16.95
CA ASP A 24 -5.53 20.13 -17.87
C ASP A 24 -5.19 18.80 -17.21
N THR A 25 -5.42 17.74 -17.96
CA THR A 25 -5.15 16.37 -17.52
C THR A 25 -4.52 15.57 -18.65
N PHE A 26 -3.84 14.49 -18.28
CA PHE A 26 -3.25 13.53 -19.20
C PHE A 26 -3.96 12.18 -19.07
N LEU A 27 -4.41 11.61 -20.20
CA LEU A 27 -4.96 10.26 -20.24
C LEU A 27 -3.87 9.27 -20.63
N VAL A 28 -3.61 8.30 -19.76
CA VAL A 28 -2.68 7.18 -20.01
C VAL A 28 -3.50 5.92 -20.20
N TYR A 29 -3.27 5.26 -21.34
CA TYR A 29 -3.98 4.03 -21.70
C TYR A 29 -3.26 2.80 -21.16
N ASP A 30 -4.05 1.75 -20.91
CA ASP A 30 -3.56 0.41 -20.58
C ASP A 30 -2.59 0.36 -19.39
N VAL A 31 -2.80 1.20 -18.37
CA VAL A 31 -2.03 1.12 -17.13
C VAL A 31 -2.34 -0.21 -16.45
N VAL A 32 -1.30 -1.01 -16.18
CA VAL A 32 -1.45 -2.28 -15.46
C VAL A 32 -1.58 -1.98 -13.97
N ILE A 33 -2.64 -2.50 -13.36
CA ILE A 33 -2.90 -2.41 -11.92
C ILE A 33 -2.99 -3.79 -11.30
N GLY A 34 -2.64 -3.92 -10.01
CA GLY A 34 -2.64 -5.19 -9.30
C GLY A 34 -1.62 -6.18 -9.86
N VAL A 35 -0.40 -5.72 -10.11
CA VAL A 35 0.68 -6.53 -10.67
C VAL A 35 0.91 -7.78 -9.83
N ASP A 36 0.89 -8.96 -10.47
CA ASP A 36 1.02 -10.28 -9.85
C ASP A 36 -0.14 -10.72 -8.92
N PHE A 37 -1.20 -9.92 -8.80
CA PHE A 37 -2.42 -10.32 -8.10
C PHE A 37 -3.43 -11.01 -9.03
N HIS A 38 -4.33 -11.80 -8.47
CA HIS A 38 -5.39 -12.50 -9.22
C HIS A 38 -6.38 -11.56 -9.94
N TRP A 39 -6.44 -10.29 -9.53
CA TRP A 39 -7.26 -9.23 -10.11
C TRP A 39 -6.49 -8.28 -11.02
N GLN A 40 -5.25 -8.62 -11.41
CA GLN A 40 -4.45 -7.84 -12.34
C GLN A 40 -5.23 -7.56 -13.64
N ARG A 41 -5.28 -6.29 -14.02
CA ARG A 41 -5.93 -5.82 -15.23
C ARG A 41 -5.31 -4.54 -15.76
N LYS A 42 -5.76 -4.14 -16.94
CA LYS A 42 -5.40 -2.85 -17.54
C LYS A 42 -6.55 -1.87 -17.40
N GLU A 43 -6.24 -0.65 -17.01
CA GLU A 43 -7.20 0.46 -16.92
C GLU A 43 -6.63 1.71 -17.58
N ASN A 44 -7.52 2.54 -18.13
CA ASN A 44 -7.16 3.88 -18.55
C ASN A 44 -7.20 4.79 -17.33
N GLN A 45 -6.14 5.55 -17.10
CA GLN A 45 -6.03 6.42 -15.95
C GLN A 45 -5.74 7.86 -16.38
N THR A 46 -6.39 8.81 -15.71
CA THR A 46 -6.22 10.25 -15.96
C THR A 46 -5.37 10.86 -14.86
N PHE A 47 -4.38 11.65 -15.23
CA PHE A 47 -3.43 12.27 -14.30
C PHE A 47 -3.46 13.79 -14.41
N LYS A 48 -3.35 14.48 -13.28
CA LYS A 48 -3.01 15.89 -13.16
C LYS A 48 -1.51 16.07 -12.94
N GLY A 49 -1.06 17.33 -12.94
CA GLY A 49 0.34 17.66 -12.70
C GLY A 49 1.22 17.35 -13.90
N THR A 50 2.50 17.17 -13.68
CA THR A 50 3.49 16.95 -14.73
C THR A 50 3.73 15.45 -14.96
N LEU A 51 3.82 15.03 -16.24
CA LEU A 51 4.23 13.69 -16.61
C LEU A 51 5.64 13.69 -17.21
N ARG A 52 6.53 12.91 -16.61
CA ARG A 52 7.91 12.73 -17.06
C ARG A 52 8.15 11.28 -17.45
N PHE A 53 8.70 11.08 -18.65
CA PHE A 53 9.09 9.79 -19.18
C PHE A 53 10.60 9.70 -19.16
N VAL A 54 11.14 8.70 -18.48
CA VAL A 54 12.58 8.43 -18.40
C VAL A 54 12.86 6.99 -18.80
N VAL A 55 14.08 6.71 -19.24
CA VAL A 55 14.54 5.34 -19.51
C VAL A 55 15.31 4.85 -18.32
N GLU A 56 14.88 3.72 -17.76
CA GLU A 56 15.59 2.98 -16.73
C GLU A 56 15.84 1.56 -17.23
N GLN A 57 17.09 1.16 -17.30
CA GLN A 57 17.53 -0.07 -17.97
C GLN A 57 17.01 -0.09 -19.43
N ASP A 58 16.12 -0.97 -19.82
CA ASP A 58 15.51 -1.00 -21.16
C ASP A 58 14.00 -0.70 -21.15
N ASN A 59 13.49 -0.14 -20.04
CA ASN A 59 12.08 0.19 -19.86
C ASN A 59 11.86 1.70 -19.82
N ILE A 60 10.66 2.13 -20.19
CA ILE A 60 10.20 3.50 -19.99
C ILE A 60 9.47 3.56 -18.65
N VAL A 61 9.96 4.41 -17.76
CA VAL A 61 9.30 4.73 -16.49
C VAL A 61 8.52 6.02 -16.67
N LEU A 62 7.24 5.99 -16.32
CA LEU A 62 6.37 7.15 -16.28
C LEU A 62 6.29 7.68 -14.85
N ILE A 63 6.69 8.92 -14.66
CA ILE A 63 6.67 9.61 -13.36
C ILE A 63 5.66 10.73 -13.42
N ASN A 64 4.74 10.75 -12.45
CA ASN A 64 3.78 11.83 -12.26
C ASN A 64 4.21 12.70 -11.07
N THR A 65 4.35 13.99 -11.30
CA THR A 65 4.71 14.97 -10.26
C THR A 65 3.52 15.89 -10.00
N LEU A 66 3.10 15.94 -8.73
CA LEU A 66 1.96 16.74 -8.31
C LEU A 66 2.08 17.12 -6.82
N PRO A 67 1.29 18.11 -6.34
CA PRO A 67 1.23 18.47 -4.92
C PRO A 67 0.75 17.29 -4.06
N VAL A 68 1.25 17.20 -2.82
CA VAL A 68 0.92 16.11 -1.88
C VAL A 68 -0.58 15.95 -1.67
N GLU A 69 -1.32 17.04 -1.50
CA GLU A 69 -2.75 16.96 -1.24
C GLU A 69 -3.53 16.44 -2.48
N GLU A 70 -3.08 16.75 -3.69
CA GLU A 70 -3.62 16.17 -4.94
C GLU A 70 -3.30 14.66 -5.05
N TYR A 71 -2.11 14.24 -4.65
CA TYR A 71 -1.74 12.82 -4.57
C TYR A 71 -2.65 12.07 -3.58
N LEU A 72 -2.88 12.65 -2.40
CA LEU A 72 -3.73 12.04 -1.37
C LEU A 72 -5.20 11.90 -1.78
N LEU A 73 -5.73 12.81 -2.60
CA LEU A 73 -7.09 12.67 -3.17
C LEU A 73 -7.25 11.33 -3.91
N SER A 74 -6.24 10.94 -4.67
CA SER A 74 -6.24 9.64 -5.35
C SER A 74 -6.03 8.47 -4.38
N VAL A 75 -5.04 8.57 -3.50
CA VAL A 75 -4.68 7.48 -2.58
C VAL A 75 -5.86 7.08 -1.70
N ILE A 76 -6.48 8.03 -0.98
CA ILE A 76 -7.55 7.69 -0.04
C ILE A 76 -8.81 7.15 -0.72
N SER A 77 -9.01 7.43 -2.01
CA SER A 77 -10.10 6.87 -2.80
C SER A 77 -9.75 5.59 -3.54
N SER A 78 -8.45 5.27 -3.65
CA SER A 78 -7.96 4.04 -4.29
C SER A 78 -7.69 2.93 -3.26
N GLU A 79 -7.24 3.28 -2.05
CA GLU A 79 -6.99 2.36 -0.95
C GLU A 79 -8.28 1.94 -0.24
N MET A 80 -9.16 2.90 0.03
CA MET A 80 -10.46 2.71 0.69
C MET A 80 -11.57 3.18 -0.23
N SER A 81 -12.82 2.87 0.12
CA SER A 81 -13.96 3.39 -0.64
C SER A 81 -14.11 4.90 -0.45
N ALA A 82 -14.25 5.65 -1.53
CA ALA A 82 -14.54 7.08 -1.49
C ALA A 82 -15.90 7.43 -0.84
N THR A 83 -16.75 6.41 -0.58
CA THR A 83 -18.04 6.53 0.11
C THR A 83 -17.95 6.26 1.60
N SER A 84 -16.75 6.02 2.13
CA SER A 84 -16.50 5.84 3.57
C SER A 84 -16.95 7.06 4.38
N SER A 85 -17.15 6.86 5.68
CA SER A 85 -17.51 7.97 6.57
C SER A 85 -16.43 9.05 6.56
N ILE A 86 -16.83 10.30 6.72
CA ILE A 86 -15.90 11.44 6.74
C ILE A 86 -14.81 11.27 7.82
N SER A 87 -15.14 10.64 8.96
CA SER A 87 -14.18 10.37 10.03
C SER A 87 -13.10 9.38 9.60
N LEU A 88 -13.48 8.32 8.88
CA LEU A 88 -12.52 7.35 8.33
C LEU A 88 -11.65 7.99 7.27
N LEU A 89 -12.24 8.76 6.34
CA LEU A 89 -11.50 9.46 5.28
C LEU A 89 -10.48 10.46 5.86
N LYS A 90 -10.85 11.21 6.91
CA LYS A 90 -9.92 12.11 7.62
C LYS A 90 -8.78 11.35 8.29
N ALA A 91 -9.09 10.29 9.04
CA ALA A 91 -8.06 9.47 9.67
C ALA A 91 -7.11 8.89 8.61
N HIS A 92 -7.66 8.39 7.50
CA HIS A 92 -6.87 7.85 6.40
C HIS A 92 -6.01 8.92 5.72
N ALA A 93 -6.51 10.15 5.54
CA ALA A 93 -5.72 11.26 4.99
C ALA A 93 -4.50 11.57 5.87
N VAL A 94 -4.69 11.65 7.19
CA VAL A 94 -3.61 11.94 8.16
C VAL A 94 -2.56 10.82 8.17
N ILE A 95 -2.97 9.56 8.23
CA ILE A 95 -2.02 8.43 8.23
C ILE A 95 -1.30 8.29 6.89
N SER A 96 -1.99 8.45 5.76
CA SER A 96 -1.37 8.36 4.42
C SER A 96 -0.36 9.49 4.18
N ARG A 97 -0.68 10.70 4.64
CA ARG A 97 0.25 11.84 4.57
C ARG A 97 1.48 11.62 5.45
N SER A 98 1.27 11.11 6.66
CA SER A 98 2.36 10.81 7.60
C SER A 98 3.30 9.75 7.03
N TRP A 99 2.75 8.66 6.50
CA TRP A 99 3.51 7.61 5.84
C TRP A 99 4.32 8.15 4.66
N LEU A 100 3.68 8.90 3.76
CA LEU A 100 4.33 9.48 2.58
C LEU A 100 5.55 10.33 2.96
N PHE A 101 5.39 11.26 3.91
CA PHE A 101 6.50 12.11 4.33
C PHE A 101 7.60 11.31 5.06
N ALA A 102 7.24 10.27 5.82
CA ALA A 102 8.23 9.39 6.43
C ALA A 102 9.05 8.66 5.36
N GLN A 103 8.41 8.16 4.28
CA GLN A 103 9.13 7.52 3.17
C GLN A 103 10.06 8.52 2.45
N ILE A 104 9.59 9.71 2.11
CA ILE A 104 10.40 10.75 1.46
C ILE A 104 11.64 11.09 2.30
N GLN A 105 11.50 11.15 3.63
CA GLN A 105 12.63 11.40 4.52
C GLN A 105 13.62 10.22 4.60
N GLN A 106 13.13 8.98 4.50
CA GLN A 106 13.95 7.76 4.58
C GLN A 106 14.80 7.50 3.31
N VAL A 107 14.44 8.06 2.17
CA VAL A 107 15.20 7.91 0.90
C VAL A 107 16.68 8.29 1.05
N CYS A 108 17.04 9.04 2.09
CA CYS A 108 18.43 9.39 2.40
C CYS A 108 19.22 8.29 3.13
N SER A 109 18.59 7.20 3.57
CA SER A 109 19.24 6.10 4.28
C SER A 109 19.04 4.78 3.53
N SER A 110 20.01 4.42 2.68
CA SER A 110 20.02 3.12 1.99
C SER A 110 20.15 1.99 3.01
N GLN A 111 19.10 1.20 3.21
CA GLN A 111 19.21 -0.05 3.96
C GLN A 111 19.47 -1.21 3.00
N ALA A 112 20.49 -2.00 3.28
CA ALA A 112 20.79 -3.22 2.53
C ALA A 112 19.77 -4.31 2.86
N GLU A 113 19.47 -5.18 1.90
CA GLU A 113 18.71 -6.42 2.16
C GLU A 113 19.33 -7.16 3.35
N THR A 114 18.55 -7.38 4.39
CA THR A 114 19.01 -8.14 5.55
C THR A 114 18.52 -9.57 5.48
N LEU A 115 19.46 -10.49 5.43
CA LEU A 115 19.22 -11.92 5.59
C LEU A 115 19.71 -12.34 6.98
N SER A 116 18.84 -12.87 7.80
CA SER A 116 19.17 -13.49 9.08
C SER A 116 18.89 -14.98 9.03
N ILE A 117 19.85 -15.80 9.47
CA ILE A 117 19.69 -17.26 9.59
C ILE A 117 19.94 -17.61 11.05
N GLU A 118 18.90 -18.12 11.72
CA GLU A 118 18.93 -18.52 13.12
C GLU A 118 18.43 -19.97 13.24
N GLY A 119 19.34 -20.92 13.45
CA GLY A 119 19.03 -22.35 13.51
C GLY A 119 18.40 -22.86 12.20
N ASN A 120 17.15 -23.28 12.25
CA ASN A 120 16.38 -23.74 11.09
C ASN A 120 15.49 -22.64 10.48
N MET A 121 15.63 -21.41 10.92
CA MET A 121 14.83 -20.29 10.49
C MET A 121 15.65 -19.37 9.60
N MET A 122 15.13 -19.02 8.43
CA MET A 122 15.67 -18.02 7.53
C MET A 122 14.68 -16.86 7.42
N ILE A 123 15.12 -15.68 7.81
CA ILE A 123 14.35 -14.44 7.70
C ILE A 123 15.03 -13.57 6.65
N LYS A 124 14.32 -13.29 5.59
CA LYS A 124 14.77 -12.33 4.56
C LYS A 124 13.72 -11.23 4.42
N TRP A 125 14.18 -10.00 4.60
CA TRP A 125 13.39 -8.82 4.35
C TRP A 125 13.58 -8.43 2.89
N TYR A 126 12.48 -8.50 2.12
CA TYR A 126 12.48 -8.19 0.70
C TYR A 126 12.10 -6.74 0.46
N ASP A 127 12.73 -6.15 -0.56
CA ASP A 127 12.25 -4.97 -1.27
C ASP A 127 12.03 -3.71 -0.43
N HIS A 128 12.96 -3.40 0.47
CA HIS A 128 13.13 -2.03 0.95
C HIS A 128 13.85 -1.17 -0.11
N HIS A 129 13.46 -1.35 -1.39
CA HIS A 129 14.06 -0.57 -2.45
C HIS A 129 13.50 0.85 -2.41
N ASN A 130 14.31 1.74 -1.94
CA ASN A 130 14.09 3.16 -2.17
C ASN A 130 14.11 3.40 -3.67
N HIS A 131 13.04 3.98 -4.18
CA HIS A 131 12.99 4.40 -5.56
C HIS A 131 14.01 5.51 -5.78
N LEU A 132 14.88 5.38 -6.78
CA LEU A 132 15.93 6.37 -7.05
C LEU A 132 15.45 7.51 -7.95
N LEU A 133 14.45 7.25 -8.79
CA LEU A 133 13.95 8.20 -9.80
C LEU A 133 12.71 8.98 -9.35
N PHE A 134 12.01 8.50 -8.34
CA PHE A 134 10.76 9.05 -7.82
C PHE A 134 10.59 8.73 -6.33
N ASP A 135 9.74 9.46 -5.64
CA ASP A 135 9.57 9.32 -4.18
C ASP A 135 8.84 8.02 -3.79
N VAL A 136 7.75 7.68 -4.50
CA VAL A 136 6.92 6.50 -4.25
C VAL A 136 6.38 5.93 -5.55
N CYS A 137 6.17 4.61 -5.63
CA CYS A 137 5.48 4.00 -6.76
C CYS A 137 3.95 4.10 -6.61
N ALA A 138 3.25 3.75 -7.68
CA ALA A 138 1.78 3.83 -7.74
C ALA A 138 1.07 2.53 -7.30
N ASP A 139 1.80 1.50 -6.89
CA ASP A 139 1.30 0.16 -6.60
C ASP A 139 1.37 -0.18 -5.10
N ASP A 140 0.90 -1.36 -4.74
CA ASP A 140 0.75 -1.87 -3.36
C ASP A 140 2.07 -1.95 -2.55
N HIS A 141 3.24 -1.85 -3.21
CA HIS A 141 4.53 -1.69 -2.53
C HIS A 141 4.61 -0.38 -1.72
N CYS A 142 4.04 0.71 -2.25
CA CYS A 142 3.94 1.99 -1.57
C CYS A 142 2.48 2.25 -1.17
N GLN A 143 1.83 3.20 -1.81
CA GLN A 143 0.41 3.48 -1.67
C GLN A 143 -0.24 3.44 -3.04
N ARG A 144 -1.41 2.83 -3.12
CA ARG A 144 -2.12 2.72 -4.39
C ARG A 144 -2.55 4.09 -4.90
N TYR A 145 -1.92 4.52 -5.97
CA TYR A 145 -2.20 5.78 -6.65
C TYR A 145 -2.71 5.49 -8.06
N GLN A 146 -3.90 5.96 -8.41
CA GLN A 146 -4.56 5.65 -9.68
C GLN A 146 -5.03 6.91 -10.43
N GLY A 147 -4.35 8.03 -10.24
CA GLY A 147 -4.69 9.29 -10.87
C GLY A 147 -5.99 9.89 -10.34
N VAL A 148 -6.54 10.86 -11.08
CA VAL A 148 -7.72 11.65 -10.64
C VAL A 148 -9.05 10.95 -10.90
N ALA A 149 -9.10 9.94 -11.76
CA ALA A 149 -10.35 9.27 -12.15
C ALA A 149 -11.03 8.50 -10.99
N LYS A 150 -10.31 8.25 -9.91
CA LYS A 150 -10.86 7.56 -8.70
C LYS A 150 -11.50 8.51 -7.70
N VAL A 151 -11.34 9.82 -7.82
CA VAL A 151 -12.00 10.80 -6.95
C VAL A 151 -13.47 10.90 -7.32
N THR A 152 -14.33 10.21 -6.57
CA THR A 152 -15.75 10.08 -6.91
C THR A 152 -16.67 10.89 -6.01
N THR A 153 -16.18 11.46 -4.89
CA THR A 153 -17.02 12.18 -3.93
C THR A 153 -16.39 13.45 -3.37
N ASN A 154 -17.24 14.45 -3.09
CA ASN A 154 -16.82 15.68 -2.40
C ASN A 154 -16.36 15.41 -0.95
N GLN A 155 -16.70 14.25 -0.37
CA GLN A 155 -16.29 13.90 0.99
C GLN A 155 -14.78 13.64 1.07
N VAL A 156 -14.19 13.05 0.03
CA VAL A 156 -12.74 12.83 -0.05
C VAL A 156 -12.02 14.17 -0.05
N GLN A 157 -12.45 15.11 -0.91
CA GLN A 157 -11.89 16.46 -0.96
C GLN A 157 -12.01 17.16 0.40
N LYS A 158 -13.21 17.14 0.99
CA LYS A 158 -13.47 17.73 2.30
C LYS A 158 -12.58 17.12 3.40
N ALA A 159 -12.34 15.81 3.37
CA ALA A 159 -11.47 15.14 4.34
C ALA A 159 -10.02 15.65 4.24
N ILE A 160 -9.51 15.82 3.03
CA ILE A 160 -8.17 16.37 2.77
C ILE A 160 -8.07 17.83 3.22
N GLU A 161 -9.04 18.68 2.82
CA GLU A 161 -9.07 20.09 3.19
C GLU A 161 -9.14 20.31 4.71
N GLU A 162 -10.00 19.55 5.40
CA GLU A 162 -10.19 19.68 6.85
C GLU A 162 -9.05 19.08 7.68
N THR A 163 -8.15 18.31 7.06
CA THR A 163 -6.94 17.75 7.67
C THR A 163 -5.67 18.25 7.00
N TYR A 164 -5.75 19.37 6.28
CA TYR A 164 -4.63 19.89 5.50
C TYR A 164 -3.36 20.07 6.35
N GLY A 165 -2.26 19.45 5.92
CA GLY A 165 -0.97 19.51 6.60
C GLY A 165 -0.88 18.74 7.93
N GLU A 166 -1.95 18.10 8.40
CA GLU A 166 -1.91 17.31 9.64
C GLU A 166 -1.13 16.00 9.43
N VAL A 167 -0.20 15.71 10.33
CA VAL A 167 0.63 14.51 10.34
C VAL A 167 0.76 13.93 11.74
N LEU A 168 1.03 12.64 11.84
CA LEU A 168 1.35 11.97 13.10
C LEU A 168 2.83 12.13 13.41
N VAL A 169 3.13 12.49 14.64
CA VAL A 169 4.49 12.61 15.17
C VAL A 169 4.64 11.82 16.46
N TYR A 170 5.79 11.20 16.64
CA TYR A 170 6.21 10.55 17.87
C TYR A 170 7.61 11.01 18.23
N GLN A 171 7.80 11.53 19.44
CA GLN A 171 9.08 12.10 19.91
C GLN A 171 9.70 13.10 18.90
N ASN A 172 8.88 13.98 18.35
CA ASN A 172 9.22 15.00 17.34
C ASN A 172 9.68 14.46 15.97
N ASN A 173 9.51 13.18 15.70
CA ASN A 173 9.75 12.59 14.38
C ASN A 173 8.45 12.22 13.71
N LEU A 174 8.41 12.28 12.39
CA LEU A 174 7.28 11.80 11.61
C LEU A 174 7.09 10.29 11.83
N CYS A 175 5.84 9.87 12.00
CA CYS A 175 5.51 8.45 12.12
C CYS A 175 5.47 7.78 10.74
N ASP A 176 6.14 6.64 10.63
CA ASP A 176 5.88 5.67 9.57
C ASP A 176 4.52 5.01 9.84
N ALA A 177 3.45 5.68 9.43
CA ALA A 177 2.08 5.36 9.80
C ALA A 177 1.51 4.24 8.93
N ARG A 178 1.91 3.01 9.18
CA ARG A 178 1.45 1.81 8.48
C ARG A 178 -0.02 1.53 8.77
N PHE A 179 -0.74 1.02 7.78
CA PHE A 179 -2.14 0.65 7.89
C PHE A 179 -2.47 -0.62 7.10
N SER A 180 -3.60 -1.23 7.41
CA SER A 180 -4.15 -2.37 6.68
C SER A 180 -5.66 -2.25 6.57
N LYS A 181 -6.26 -2.84 5.54
CA LYS A 181 -7.72 -2.88 5.37
C LYS A 181 -8.39 -3.81 6.37
N CYS A 182 -7.71 -4.88 6.76
CA CYS A 182 -8.20 -5.87 7.72
C CYS A 182 -7.02 -6.48 8.48
N CYS A 183 -7.00 -6.29 9.79
CA CYS A 183 -5.94 -6.81 10.66
C CYS A 183 -6.18 -8.25 11.15
N GLY A 184 -7.28 -8.89 10.74
CA GLY A 184 -7.64 -10.23 11.23
C GLY A 184 -8.02 -10.28 12.72
N GLY A 185 -8.32 -9.13 13.33
CA GLY A 185 -8.74 -8.95 14.72
C GLY A 185 -7.64 -8.52 15.68
N VAL A 186 -6.39 -8.52 15.23
CA VAL A 186 -5.21 -8.03 15.97
C VAL A 186 -4.26 -7.39 14.96
N THR A 187 -3.77 -6.20 15.25
CA THR A 187 -2.75 -5.57 14.41
C THR A 187 -1.40 -6.28 14.59
N GLU A 188 -0.59 -6.31 13.54
CA GLU A 188 0.77 -6.85 13.61
C GLU A 188 1.74 -5.84 14.22
N GLU A 189 2.81 -6.35 14.82
CA GLU A 189 3.95 -5.54 15.20
C GLU A 189 4.81 -5.20 13.98
N TYR A 190 5.44 -4.04 13.99
CA TYR A 190 6.33 -3.61 12.92
C TYR A 190 7.44 -4.63 12.63
N ALA A 191 8.03 -5.17 13.70
CA ALA A 191 9.10 -6.16 13.60
C ALA A 191 8.70 -7.47 12.91
N THR A 192 7.41 -7.78 12.87
CA THR A 192 6.91 -8.99 12.18
C THR A 192 6.78 -8.79 10.67
N CYS A 193 6.45 -7.56 10.24
CA CYS A 193 6.03 -7.30 8.86
C CYS A 193 7.09 -6.58 8.00
N TRP A 194 7.93 -5.72 8.61
CA TRP A 194 8.70 -4.74 7.85
C TRP A 194 10.21 -4.85 8.00
N GLU A 195 10.72 -4.91 9.23
CA GLU A 195 12.15 -5.09 9.52
C GLU A 195 12.35 -5.48 10.99
N ASN A 196 13.49 -6.06 11.32
CA ASN A 196 13.79 -6.48 12.70
C ASN A 196 14.09 -5.28 13.62
N SER A 197 13.12 -4.41 13.78
CA SER A 197 13.19 -3.26 14.69
C SER A 197 11.86 -3.06 15.44
N GLN A 198 11.93 -2.53 16.66
CA GLN A 198 10.76 -2.23 17.47
C GLN A 198 10.34 -0.79 17.27
N VAL A 199 9.08 -0.59 16.85
CA VAL A 199 8.48 0.74 16.69
C VAL A 199 7.38 0.94 17.73
N ALA A 200 7.61 1.85 18.68
CA ALA A 200 6.77 2.00 19.86
C ALA A 200 5.30 2.32 19.59
N TYR A 201 4.99 2.92 18.45
CA TYR A 201 3.63 3.28 18.04
C TYR A 201 3.00 2.28 17.04
N LEU A 202 3.74 1.25 16.59
CA LEU A 202 3.27 0.17 15.71
C LEU A 202 3.31 -1.16 16.44
N GLN A 203 2.48 -1.28 17.49
CA GLN A 203 2.38 -2.46 18.31
C GLN A 203 1.12 -3.26 18.02
N SER A 204 1.11 -4.52 18.45
CA SER A 204 -0.03 -5.39 18.40
C SER A 204 -1.18 -4.89 19.29
N ILE A 205 -2.33 -4.62 18.71
CA ILE A 205 -3.53 -4.14 19.39
C ILE A 205 -4.73 -4.98 18.93
N VAL A 206 -5.53 -5.45 19.88
CA VAL A 206 -6.80 -6.14 19.56
C VAL A 206 -7.81 -5.14 19.00
N ASP A 207 -8.43 -5.48 17.88
CA ASP A 207 -9.38 -4.65 17.12
C ASP A 207 -10.80 -4.76 17.73
N GLU A 208 -10.92 -4.36 19.01
CA GLU A 208 -12.18 -4.43 19.75
C GLU A 208 -12.45 -3.18 20.59
N LYS A 209 -13.71 -2.99 21.00
CA LYS A 209 -14.14 -1.84 21.82
C LYS A 209 -13.57 -1.90 23.24
N GLN A 210 -13.43 -3.09 23.81
CA GLN A 210 -12.94 -3.29 25.18
C GLN A 210 -11.45 -3.62 25.15
N LYS A 211 -10.60 -2.67 25.52
CA LYS A 211 -9.13 -2.80 25.50
C LYS A 211 -8.54 -3.67 26.63
N GLU A 212 -9.37 -4.38 27.39
CA GLU A 212 -8.93 -5.05 28.63
C GLU A 212 -8.30 -6.43 28.42
N LYS A 213 -8.41 -7.03 27.27
CA LYS A 213 -7.93 -8.38 27.03
C LYS A 213 -6.57 -8.35 26.33
N LYS A 214 -5.49 -8.51 27.11
CA LYS A 214 -4.19 -8.89 26.50
C LYS A 214 -4.34 -10.27 25.89
N LEU A 215 -4.35 -10.32 24.59
CA LEU A 215 -4.30 -11.57 23.84
C LEU A 215 -2.84 -11.98 23.69
N ASP A 216 -2.49 -13.14 24.24
CA ASP A 216 -1.15 -13.71 24.10
C ASP A 216 -1.13 -14.66 22.91
N LEU A 217 -0.49 -14.28 21.82
CA LEU A 217 -0.34 -15.05 20.59
C LEU A 217 1.10 -15.50 20.35
N HIS A 218 1.92 -15.59 21.39
CA HIS A 218 3.34 -16.00 21.26
C HIS A 218 3.54 -17.52 21.10
N THR A 219 2.50 -18.31 21.19
CA THR A 219 2.61 -19.77 21.00
C THR A 219 1.90 -20.22 19.74
N GLU A 220 2.45 -21.24 19.06
CA GLU A 220 1.87 -21.86 17.87
C GLU A 220 0.42 -22.31 18.09
N SER A 221 0.12 -22.88 19.27
CA SER A 221 -1.22 -23.31 19.65
C SER A 221 -2.19 -22.14 19.77
N ALA A 222 -1.77 -21.02 20.37
CA ALA A 222 -2.59 -19.83 20.55
C ALA A 222 -2.87 -19.16 19.19
N ILE A 223 -1.83 -19.00 18.34
CA ILE A 223 -1.97 -18.46 16.98
C ILE A 223 -2.90 -19.32 16.15
N THR A 224 -2.70 -20.64 16.14
CA THR A 224 -3.55 -21.59 15.39
C THR A 224 -5.00 -21.51 15.84
N SER A 225 -5.24 -21.44 17.15
CA SER A 225 -6.58 -21.28 17.71
C SER A 225 -7.23 -19.97 17.29
N TRP A 226 -6.46 -18.87 17.33
CA TRP A 226 -6.94 -17.54 16.92
C TRP A 226 -7.29 -17.49 15.41
N ILE A 227 -6.39 -17.97 14.54
CA ILE A 227 -6.62 -17.98 13.09
C ILE A 227 -7.85 -18.82 12.72
N ARG A 228 -8.11 -19.90 13.44
CA ARG A 228 -9.29 -20.77 13.22
C ARG A 228 -10.55 -20.27 13.89
N SER A 229 -10.48 -19.24 14.71
CA SER A 229 -11.64 -18.66 15.38
C SER A 229 -12.30 -17.56 14.57
N SER A 230 -13.51 -17.19 14.97
CA SER A 230 -14.25 -16.03 14.45
C SER A 230 -14.58 -15.09 15.62
N PRO A 231 -13.59 -14.35 16.15
CA PRO A 231 -13.78 -13.49 17.31
C PRO A 231 -14.67 -12.29 17.00
N THR A 232 -15.29 -11.73 18.03
CA THR A 232 -16.06 -10.47 17.93
C THR A 232 -15.09 -9.29 17.95
N VAL A 233 -14.71 -8.83 16.77
CA VAL A 233 -13.79 -7.70 16.53
C VAL A 233 -14.37 -6.83 15.41
N PHE A 234 -13.93 -5.57 15.30
CA PHE A 234 -14.50 -4.62 14.35
C PHE A 234 -14.35 -5.08 12.89
N CYS A 235 -13.19 -5.59 12.52
CA CYS A 235 -12.94 -6.04 11.14
C CYS A 235 -13.62 -7.39 10.79
N ASN A 236 -14.20 -8.10 11.76
CA ASN A 236 -14.99 -9.33 11.53
C ASN A 236 -16.48 -8.98 11.41
N THR A 237 -16.84 -8.16 10.46
CA THR A 237 -18.22 -7.80 10.17
C THR A 237 -18.72 -8.49 8.90
N SER A 238 -19.95 -8.97 8.92
CA SER A 238 -20.70 -9.46 7.75
C SER A 238 -21.76 -8.47 7.27
N ASP A 239 -21.83 -7.28 7.87
CA ASP A 239 -22.77 -6.24 7.48
C ASP A 239 -22.41 -5.69 6.09
N ALA A 240 -23.21 -6.03 5.08
CA ALA A 240 -22.98 -5.63 3.70
C ALA A 240 -22.96 -4.10 3.52
N HIS A 241 -23.72 -3.36 4.35
CA HIS A 241 -23.72 -1.90 4.30
C HIS A 241 -22.38 -1.33 4.77
N ILE A 242 -21.82 -1.85 5.86
CA ILE A 242 -20.49 -1.46 6.34
C ILE A 242 -19.43 -1.83 5.32
N LEU A 243 -19.43 -3.09 4.86
CA LEU A 243 -18.43 -3.56 3.88
C LEU A 243 -18.44 -2.74 2.59
N SER A 244 -19.62 -2.36 2.08
CA SER A 244 -19.73 -1.54 0.87
C SER A 244 -19.21 -0.11 1.04
N GLN A 245 -19.13 0.39 2.27
CA GLN A 245 -18.60 1.72 2.56
C GLN A 245 -17.08 1.73 2.74
N ILE A 246 -16.48 0.65 3.21
CA ILE A 246 -15.06 0.60 3.57
C ILE A 246 -14.20 -0.12 2.54
N LEU A 247 -14.74 -1.12 1.85
CA LEU A 247 -14.00 -1.93 0.89
C LEU A 247 -14.17 -1.42 -0.55
N PRO A 248 -13.11 -1.35 -1.34
CA PRO A 248 -13.19 -1.21 -2.79
C PRO A 248 -14.00 -2.35 -3.42
N HIS A 249 -14.50 -2.13 -4.63
CA HIS A 249 -15.41 -3.06 -5.29
C HIS A 249 -14.81 -4.48 -5.46
N PHE A 250 -13.54 -4.57 -5.82
CA PHE A 250 -12.84 -5.84 -6.02
C PHE A 250 -12.59 -6.63 -4.72
N ASP A 251 -12.51 -5.97 -3.57
CA ASP A 251 -12.37 -6.63 -2.26
C ASP A 251 -13.71 -7.21 -1.76
N GLN A 252 -14.83 -6.84 -2.39
CA GLN A 252 -16.17 -7.36 -2.08
C GLN A 252 -16.56 -8.59 -2.92
N GLU A 253 -15.72 -9.00 -3.87
CA GLU A 253 -15.99 -10.15 -4.75
C GLU A 253 -15.91 -11.49 -4.01
N THR A 254 -15.23 -11.53 -2.86
CA THR A 254 -15.13 -12.71 -2.00
C THR A 254 -15.77 -12.48 -0.65
N THR A 255 -16.20 -13.55 0.03
CA THR A 255 -16.80 -13.50 1.37
C THR A 255 -15.80 -13.84 2.48
N ASP A 256 -14.55 -14.15 2.13
CA ASP A 256 -13.49 -14.63 3.01
C ASP A 256 -12.45 -13.53 3.36
N PHE A 257 -12.86 -12.26 3.31
CA PHE A 257 -11.98 -11.12 3.56
C PHE A 257 -11.33 -11.13 4.97
N PHE A 258 -12.10 -11.51 6.00
CA PHE A 258 -11.59 -11.60 7.37
C PHE A 258 -10.70 -12.84 7.61
N ARG A 259 -11.09 -13.97 7.04
CA ARG A 259 -10.36 -15.25 7.11
C ARG A 259 -10.35 -15.90 5.74
N TRP A 260 -9.18 -16.19 5.23
CA TRP A 260 -9.03 -16.86 3.94
C TRP A 260 -8.19 -18.14 4.10
N LYS A 261 -8.31 -19.03 3.14
CA LYS A 261 -7.58 -20.29 3.10
C LYS A 261 -7.10 -20.58 1.68
N LYS A 262 -5.82 -20.90 1.53
CA LYS A 262 -5.25 -21.44 0.30
C LYS A 262 -4.65 -22.82 0.59
N VAL A 263 -4.87 -23.76 -0.33
CA VAL A 263 -4.36 -25.13 -0.20
C VAL A 263 -3.45 -25.40 -1.39
N TYR A 264 -2.28 -25.90 -1.10
CA TYR A 264 -1.29 -26.36 -2.07
C TYR A 264 -0.95 -27.82 -1.82
N SER A 265 -0.67 -28.59 -2.86
CA SER A 265 0.04 -29.85 -2.72
C SER A 265 1.48 -29.60 -2.28
N GLN A 266 2.13 -30.60 -1.70
CA GLN A 266 3.54 -30.50 -1.29
C GLN A 266 4.43 -30.08 -2.47
N HIS A 267 4.20 -30.68 -3.65
CA HIS A 267 4.98 -30.37 -4.85
C HIS A 267 4.78 -28.93 -5.35
N GLU A 268 3.54 -28.42 -5.36
CA GLU A 268 3.28 -27.02 -5.74
C GLU A 268 3.94 -26.07 -4.76
N LEU A 269 3.83 -26.31 -3.46
CA LEU A 269 4.43 -25.45 -2.44
C LEU A 269 5.95 -25.44 -2.56
N SER A 270 6.60 -26.61 -2.69
CA SER A 270 8.05 -26.73 -2.89
C SER A 270 8.52 -25.95 -4.12
N THR A 271 7.81 -26.08 -5.25
CA THR A 271 8.11 -25.34 -6.47
C THR A 271 8.01 -23.83 -6.29
N LEU A 272 6.96 -23.34 -5.64
CA LEU A 272 6.74 -21.92 -5.38
C LEU A 272 7.80 -21.35 -4.44
N VAL A 273 8.12 -22.06 -3.37
CA VAL A 273 9.14 -21.65 -2.41
C VAL A 273 10.52 -21.61 -3.05
N HIS A 274 10.88 -22.66 -3.83
CA HIS A 274 12.14 -22.66 -4.58
C HIS A 274 12.24 -21.49 -5.55
N LYS A 275 11.17 -21.22 -6.33
CA LYS A 275 11.13 -20.09 -7.26
C LYS A 275 11.34 -18.73 -6.55
N ARG A 276 10.81 -18.55 -5.34
CA ARG A 276 10.89 -17.29 -4.60
C ARG A 276 12.20 -17.12 -3.83
N SER A 277 12.66 -18.19 -3.15
CA SER A 277 13.83 -18.14 -2.27
C SER A 277 15.13 -18.57 -2.96
N GLY A 278 15.07 -19.31 -4.07
CA GLY A 278 16.21 -19.97 -4.69
C GLY A 278 16.68 -21.23 -3.94
N ILE A 279 15.97 -21.63 -2.85
CA ILE A 279 16.33 -22.76 -1.99
C ILE A 279 15.37 -23.92 -2.27
N ASP A 280 15.93 -25.11 -2.47
CA ASP A 280 15.16 -26.34 -2.57
C ASP A 280 14.96 -26.94 -1.17
N PHE A 281 13.72 -27.02 -0.75
CA PHE A 281 13.33 -27.58 0.55
C PHE A 281 12.82 -29.04 0.45
N GLY A 282 12.93 -29.67 -0.69
CA GLY A 282 12.54 -31.07 -0.93
C GLY A 282 11.11 -31.25 -1.45
#